data_c49ad1849c73316975c8e8f9f947098d
#
_entry.id   c49ad1849c73316975c8e8f9f947098d
#
_cell.length_a   1.000
_cell.length_b   1.000
_cell.length_c   1.000
_cell.angle_alpha   90.00
_cell.angle_beta   90.00
_cell.angle_gamma   90.00
#
_symmetry.space_group_name_H-M   'P 1'
#
loop_
_entity.id
_entity.type
_entity.pdbx_description
1 polymer ?
#
loop_
_entity_poly.entity_id
_entity_poly.type
_entity_poly.pdbx_seq_one_letter_code
_entity_poly.pdbx_strand_id
1 'polypeptide(L)'
;MLAVLMPIGSNVGITHLCNEAFFVLPYIAICIGDRMKKAKRQTEETVETEHKLPDVRNTGRLLTVICAIWCVGLTASQSFYMTKAYLKDQEPKQQFTLDELRGIRYDTDIVQPMEEVVNFIKSYGSESDKMVTCGAIPILHYLTGRAPYITGCGGWIETDYSTAEEIEQQLEESVSSGSEQEAMPLVVFNKTALDEQSEKTNVVLIFVKENFYQQVFANGEYEVYAKDKKSN
;
A
#
# COMPACT_ATOMS: atom_id res chain seq x y z
N MET A 1 -9.49 -20.68 11.31
CA MET A 1 -9.92 -20.56 9.90
C MET A 1 -10.00 -19.10 9.44
N LEU A 2 -10.54 -18.17 10.23
CA LEU A 2 -10.60 -16.73 9.90
C LEU A 2 -9.21 -16.07 9.68
N ALA A 3 -8.22 -16.40 10.51
CA ALA A 3 -6.87 -15.83 10.40
C ALA A 3 -6.13 -16.18 9.08
N VAL A 4 -6.53 -17.26 8.41
CA VAL A 4 -5.95 -17.69 7.13
C VAL A 4 -6.66 -17.03 5.94
N LEU A 5 -7.90 -16.55 6.14
CA LEU A 5 -8.71 -15.92 5.09
C LEU A 5 -8.52 -14.40 5.03
N MET A 6 -8.11 -13.75 6.12
CA MET A 6 -7.87 -12.30 6.16
C MET A 6 -6.87 -11.78 5.11
N PRO A 7 -5.76 -12.47 4.82
CA PRO A 7 -4.81 -11.98 3.83
C PRO A 7 -5.26 -12.13 2.38
N ILE A 8 -6.26 -12.97 2.09
CA ILE A 8 -6.71 -13.27 0.72
C ILE A 8 -7.46 -12.09 0.08
N GLY A 9 -7.94 -11.15 0.90
CA GLY A 9 -8.63 -9.94 0.42
C GLY A 9 -7.87 -8.63 0.66
N SER A 10 -6.66 -8.67 1.21
CA SER A 10 -5.85 -7.49 1.42
C SER A 10 -4.69 -7.44 0.42
N ASN A 11 -4.44 -6.27 -0.16
CA ASN A 11 -3.27 -6.00 -1.02
C ASN A 11 -1.92 -6.23 -0.33
N VAL A 12 -1.92 -6.74 0.89
CA VAL A 12 -0.74 -6.84 1.74
C VAL A 12 0.07 -8.12 1.51
N GLY A 13 -0.43 -9.03 0.69
CA GLY A 13 0.30 -10.17 0.16
C GLY A 13 0.77 -11.24 1.17
N ILE A 14 1.50 -12.22 0.65
CA ILE A 14 2.00 -13.42 1.36
C ILE A 14 2.86 -13.09 2.60
N THR A 15 3.50 -11.94 2.65
CA THR A 15 4.35 -11.51 3.77
C THR A 15 3.57 -11.36 5.08
N HIS A 16 2.34 -10.87 5.05
CA HIS A 16 1.47 -10.80 6.23
C HIS A 16 0.95 -12.16 6.65
N LEU A 17 0.69 -13.05 5.69
CA LEU A 17 0.33 -14.44 5.99
C LEU A 17 1.40 -15.15 6.81
N CYS A 18 2.67 -14.86 6.56
CA CYS A 18 3.79 -15.40 7.33
C CYS A 18 3.83 -14.88 8.77
N ASN A 19 3.55 -13.59 8.98
CA ASN A 19 3.52 -12.99 10.31
C ASN A 19 2.34 -13.52 11.15
N GLU A 20 1.16 -13.65 10.54
CA GLU A 20 -0.02 -14.19 11.21
C GLU A 20 0.10 -15.69 11.49
N ALA A 21 0.71 -16.46 10.59
CA ALA A 21 0.98 -17.88 10.80
C ALA A 21 1.85 -18.13 12.04
N PHE A 22 2.72 -17.20 12.40
CA PHE A 22 3.55 -17.31 13.61
C PHE A 22 2.70 -17.39 14.89
N PHE A 23 1.58 -16.70 14.95
CA PHE A 23 0.66 -16.74 16.09
C PHE A 23 -0.28 -17.95 16.04
N VAL A 24 -0.60 -18.46 14.87
CA VAL A 24 -1.56 -19.55 14.66
C VAL A 24 -0.92 -20.92 14.78
N LEU A 25 0.35 -21.07 14.39
CA LEU A 25 1.08 -22.35 14.43
C LEU A 25 1.17 -22.97 15.83
N PRO A 26 1.47 -22.24 16.92
CA PRO A 26 1.47 -22.82 18.28
C PRO A 26 0.10 -23.34 18.67
N TYR A 27 -0.97 -22.62 18.31
CA TYR A 27 -2.34 -23.06 18.59
C TYR A 27 -2.71 -24.33 17.83
N ILE A 28 -2.36 -24.41 16.55
CA ILE A 28 -2.55 -25.64 15.74
C ILE A 28 -1.77 -26.82 16.34
N ALA A 29 -0.52 -26.61 16.75
CA ALA A 29 0.30 -27.64 17.37
C ALA A 29 -0.31 -28.17 18.67
N ILE A 30 -0.86 -27.29 19.52
CA ILE A 30 -1.57 -27.66 20.75
C ILE A 30 -2.83 -28.48 20.40
N CYS A 31 -3.66 -28.03 19.46
CA CYS A 31 -4.87 -28.73 19.05
C CYS A 31 -4.57 -30.14 18.50
N ILE A 32 -3.49 -30.27 17.70
CA ILE A 32 -3.05 -31.57 17.19
C ILE A 32 -2.54 -32.45 18.31
N GLY A 33 -1.72 -31.90 19.21
CA GLY A 33 -1.21 -32.64 20.38
C GLY A 33 -2.32 -33.18 21.28
N ASP A 34 -3.37 -32.41 21.53
CA ASP A 34 -4.53 -32.83 22.32
C ASP A 34 -5.38 -33.88 21.60
N ARG A 35 -5.55 -33.78 20.28
CA ARG A 35 -6.22 -34.83 19.50
C ARG A 35 -5.44 -36.15 19.52
N MET A 36 -4.10 -36.07 19.39
CA MET A 36 -3.24 -37.24 19.47
C MET A 36 -3.31 -37.92 20.86
N LYS A 37 -3.32 -37.15 21.95
CA LYS A 37 -3.48 -37.67 23.31
C LYS A 37 -4.83 -38.34 23.50
N LYS A 38 -5.94 -37.77 22.99
CA LYS A 38 -7.27 -38.34 23.04
C LYS A 38 -7.37 -39.65 22.24
N ALA A 39 -6.79 -39.66 21.01
CA ALA A 39 -6.75 -40.87 20.20
C ALA A 39 -5.98 -42.00 20.88
N LYS A 40 -4.84 -41.68 21.54
CA LYS A 40 -4.07 -42.68 22.29
C LYS A 40 -4.86 -43.25 23.46
N ARG A 41 -5.58 -42.44 24.24
CA ARG A 41 -6.44 -42.93 25.35
C ARG A 41 -7.57 -43.82 24.87
N GLN A 42 -8.24 -43.48 23.75
CA GLN A 42 -9.30 -44.32 23.16
C GLN A 42 -8.74 -45.65 22.65
N THR A 43 -7.50 -45.69 22.12
CA THR A 43 -6.88 -46.95 21.69
C THR A 43 -6.51 -47.85 22.88
N GLU A 44 -6.15 -47.28 24.01
CA GLU A 44 -5.88 -48.03 25.26
C GLU A 44 -7.14 -48.64 25.89
N GLU A 45 -8.31 -47.99 25.66
CA GLU A 45 -9.62 -48.47 26.16
C GLU A 45 -10.29 -49.49 25.23
N THR A 46 -9.88 -49.60 23.95
CA THR A 46 -10.54 -50.46 22.93
C THR A 46 -9.62 -51.60 22.42
N VAL A 47 -8.95 -52.32 23.31
CA VAL A 47 -8.02 -53.42 22.95
C VAL A 47 -8.71 -54.69 22.39
N GLU A 48 -9.98 -54.68 22.00
CA GLU A 48 -10.67 -55.88 21.55
C GLU A 48 -11.21 -55.92 20.09
N THR A 49 -10.83 -54.97 19.22
CA THR A 49 -11.25 -55.11 17.81
C THR A 49 -10.11 -54.78 16.84
N GLU A 50 -9.63 -55.82 16.15
CA GLU A 50 -8.65 -55.80 15.07
C GLU A 50 -9.14 -54.96 13.87
N HIS A 51 -9.06 -53.64 13.94
CA HIS A 51 -9.05 -52.80 12.78
C HIS A 51 -7.70 -52.07 12.74
N LYS A 52 -6.86 -52.38 11.71
CA LYS A 52 -5.62 -51.65 11.40
C LYS A 52 -5.92 -50.15 11.25
N LEU A 53 -5.86 -49.41 12.33
CA LEU A 53 -5.81 -47.95 12.31
C LEU A 53 -4.54 -47.51 11.60
N PRO A 54 -4.56 -46.45 10.72
CA PRO A 54 -3.35 -45.94 10.11
C PRO A 54 -2.36 -45.57 11.21
N ASP A 55 -1.09 -45.91 10.97
CA ASP A 55 0.00 -45.75 11.94
C ASP A 55 0.14 -44.28 12.37
N VAL A 56 -0.57 -43.93 13.46
CA VAL A 56 -0.62 -42.59 14.06
C VAL A 56 0.79 -42.03 14.35
N ARG A 57 1.75 -42.93 14.56
CA ARG A 57 3.13 -42.58 14.82
C ARG A 57 3.85 -42.04 13.59
N ASN A 58 3.57 -42.59 12.40
CA ASN A 58 4.15 -42.13 11.16
C ASN A 58 3.49 -40.80 10.68
N THR A 59 2.19 -40.67 10.89
CA THR A 59 1.47 -39.41 10.61
C THR A 59 1.99 -38.27 11.49
N GLY A 60 2.24 -38.51 12.78
CA GLY A 60 2.80 -37.52 13.67
C GLY A 60 4.22 -37.08 13.28
N ARG A 61 5.08 -38.03 12.88
CA ARG A 61 6.43 -37.73 12.37
C ARG A 61 6.39 -36.91 11.09
N LEU A 62 5.54 -37.27 10.13
CA LEU A 62 5.38 -36.53 8.88
C LEU A 62 4.95 -35.08 9.15
N LEU A 63 3.97 -34.87 10.03
CA LEU A 63 3.52 -33.54 10.40
C LEU A 63 4.62 -32.70 11.04
N THR A 64 5.41 -33.32 11.93
CA THR A 64 6.57 -32.64 12.58
C THR A 64 7.61 -32.23 11.53
N VAL A 65 7.90 -33.05 10.53
CA VAL A 65 8.82 -32.73 9.46
C VAL A 65 8.28 -31.58 8.59
N ILE A 66 6.99 -31.61 8.25
CA ILE A 66 6.36 -30.52 7.47
C ILE A 66 6.43 -29.20 8.26
N CYS A 67 6.10 -29.22 9.55
CA CYS A 67 6.21 -28.02 10.39
C CYS A 67 7.65 -27.51 10.50
N ALA A 68 8.63 -28.41 10.63
CA ALA A 68 10.05 -28.02 10.68
C ALA A 68 10.51 -27.38 9.36
N ILE A 69 10.17 -27.95 8.21
CA ILE A 69 10.48 -27.38 6.90
C ILE A 69 9.83 -26.01 6.75
N TRP A 70 8.57 -25.87 7.18
CA TRP A 70 7.86 -24.60 7.15
C TRP A 70 8.54 -23.54 8.02
N CYS A 71 8.90 -23.90 9.26
CA CYS A 71 9.61 -22.98 10.16
C CYS A 71 10.96 -22.53 9.60
N VAL A 72 11.73 -23.46 9.01
CA VAL A 72 13.01 -23.13 8.35
C VAL A 72 12.78 -22.20 7.16
N GLY A 73 11.79 -22.47 6.34
CA GLY A 73 11.43 -21.62 5.20
C GLY A 73 11.02 -20.21 5.60
N LEU A 74 10.21 -20.08 6.65
CA LEU A 74 9.83 -18.78 7.21
C LEU A 74 11.03 -18.01 7.76
N THR A 75 11.89 -18.69 8.54
CA THR A 75 13.08 -18.05 9.12
C THR A 75 14.05 -17.60 8.03
N ALA A 76 14.27 -18.40 7.01
CA ALA A 76 15.11 -18.02 5.87
C ALA A 76 14.53 -16.83 5.09
N SER A 77 13.23 -16.82 4.84
CA SER A 77 12.53 -15.71 4.19
C SER A 77 12.64 -14.41 4.99
N GLN A 78 12.39 -14.47 6.29
CA GLN A 78 12.53 -13.32 7.19
C GLN A 78 13.97 -12.82 7.26
N SER A 79 14.94 -13.73 7.34
CA SER A 79 16.36 -13.36 7.35
C SER A 79 16.77 -12.66 6.07
N PHE A 80 16.29 -13.13 4.91
CA PHE A 80 16.55 -12.49 3.63
C PHE A 80 15.93 -11.09 3.55
N TYR A 81 14.66 -10.95 3.99
CA TYR A 81 13.97 -9.67 4.02
C TYR A 81 14.68 -8.68 4.96
N MET A 82 15.03 -9.11 6.17
CA MET A 82 15.74 -8.27 7.13
C MET A 82 17.14 -7.87 6.64
N THR A 83 17.86 -8.77 5.98
CA THR A 83 19.16 -8.45 5.38
C THR A 83 19.01 -7.40 4.29
N LYS A 84 18.01 -7.53 3.41
CA LYS A 84 17.72 -6.55 2.37
C LYS A 84 17.34 -5.20 2.97
N ALA A 85 16.49 -5.19 4.01
CA ALA A 85 16.11 -3.98 4.72
C ALA A 85 17.31 -3.32 5.39
N TYR A 86 18.19 -4.12 6.04
CA TYR A 86 19.42 -3.64 6.66
C TYR A 86 20.40 -3.03 5.64
N LEU A 87 20.56 -3.67 4.47
CA LEU A 87 21.42 -3.13 3.42
C LEU A 87 20.89 -1.80 2.89
N LYS A 88 19.57 -1.71 2.70
CA LYS A 88 18.90 -0.46 2.32
C LYS A 88 19.04 0.61 3.41
N ASP A 89 19.08 0.24 4.68
CA ASP A 89 19.25 1.18 5.80
C ASP A 89 20.66 1.79 5.89
N GLN A 90 21.63 1.26 5.14
CA GLN A 90 22.99 1.82 5.00
C GLN A 90 23.07 2.95 3.98
N GLU A 91 22.02 3.17 3.17
CA GLU A 91 21.97 4.30 2.26
C GLU A 91 21.95 5.63 3.03
N PRO A 92 22.56 6.69 2.46
CA PRO A 92 22.59 7.99 3.13
C PRO A 92 21.18 8.52 3.34
N LYS A 93 20.84 8.81 4.61
CA LYS A 93 19.54 9.35 4.99
C LYS A 93 19.63 10.83 5.30
N GLN A 94 18.74 11.59 4.72
CA GLN A 94 18.55 13.01 4.99
C GLN A 94 17.33 13.20 5.90
N GLN A 95 17.40 14.19 6.78
CA GLN A 95 16.25 14.59 7.58
C GLN A 95 15.40 15.58 6.80
N PHE A 96 14.09 15.45 6.85
CA PHE A 96 13.16 16.43 6.31
C PHE A 96 13.30 17.77 7.06
N THR A 97 13.26 18.87 6.30
CA THR A 97 13.22 20.24 6.83
C THR A 97 11.79 20.75 7.04
N LEU A 98 10.80 20.06 6.44
CA LEU A 98 9.38 20.38 6.61
C LEU A 98 8.96 20.18 8.07
N ASP A 99 8.23 21.13 8.63
CA ASP A 99 7.80 21.08 10.03
C ASP A 99 6.91 19.87 10.32
N GLU A 100 6.05 19.50 9.38
CA GLU A 100 5.13 18.36 9.47
C GLU A 100 5.87 17.00 9.54
N LEU A 101 7.09 16.94 9.00
CA LEU A 101 7.94 15.74 8.96
C LEU A 101 9.18 15.87 9.84
N ARG A 102 9.18 16.82 10.78
CA ARG A 102 10.32 17.07 11.65
C ARG A 102 10.77 15.80 12.40
N GLY A 103 12.03 15.48 12.31
CA GLY A 103 12.63 14.31 12.97
C GLY A 103 12.58 13.03 12.15
N ILE A 104 11.84 13.00 11.04
CA ILE A 104 11.84 11.86 10.13
C ILE A 104 13.08 11.95 9.24
N ARG A 105 13.78 10.82 9.08
CA ARG A 105 14.92 10.65 8.17
C ARG A 105 14.57 9.61 7.12
N TYR A 106 14.85 9.93 5.88
CA TYR A 106 14.57 9.05 4.74
C TYR A 106 15.67 9.14 3.67
N ASP A 107 15.57 8.31 2.65
CA ASP A 107 16.55 8.27 1.58
C ASP A 107 16.66 9.64 0.89
N THR A 108 17.87 10.10 0.65
CA THR A 108 18.14 11.48 0.17
C THR A 108 17.48 11.75 -1.19
N ASP A 109 17.43 10.73 -2.04
CA ASP A 109 16.80 10.77 -3.37
C ASP A 109 15.28 10.98 -3.32
N ILE A 110 14.65 10.71 -2.18
CA ILE A 110 13.21 10.94 -1.96
C ILE A 110 12.97 12.26 -1.21
N VAL A 111 13.80 12.57 -0.19
CA VAL A 111 13.61 13.76 0.65
C VAL A 111 13.66 15.03 -0.16
N GLN A 112 14.71 15.22 -0.95
CA GLN A 112 14.91 16.46 -1.68
C GLN A 112 13.80 16.72 -2.71
N PRO A 113 13.44 15.80 -3.62
CA PRO A 113 12.36 16.04 -4.58
C PRO A 113 11.00 16.29 -3.91
N MET A 114 10.71 15.62 -2.78
CA MET A 114 9.47 15.82 -2.05
C MET A 114 9.41 17.22 -1.41
N GLU A 115 10.48 17.69 -0.80
CA GLU A 115 10.53 19.03 -0.23
C GLU A 115 10.39 20.11 -1.31
N GLU A 116 11.03 19.94 -2.46
CA GLU A 116 10.93 20.85 -3.59
C GLU A 116 9.48 20.97 -4.08
N VAL A 117 8.78 19.84 -4.32
CA VAL A 117 7.39 19.87 -4.80
C VAL A 117 6.45 20.43 -3.75
N VAL A 118 6.61 20.09 -2.46
CA VAL A 118 5.78 20.63 -1.36
C VAL A 118 5.95 22.14 -1.25
N ASN A 119 7.18 22.64 -1.25
CA ASN A 119 7.48 24.08 -1.19
C ASN A 119 6.92 24.81 -2.40
N PHE A 120 7.07 24.23 -3.60
CA PHE A 120 6.46 24.78 -4.81
C PHE A 120 4.94 24.89 -4.66
N ILE A 121 4.25 23.80 -4.30
CA ILE A 121 2.79 23.78 -4.16
C ILE A 121 2.32 24.78 -3.10
N LYS A 122 3.00 24.87 -1.93
CA LYS A 122 2.67 25.86 -0.90
C LYS A 122 2.80 27.31 -1.38
N SER A 123 3.74 27.58 -2.27
CA SER A 123 3.96 28.92 -2.85
C SER A 123 3.07 29.24 -4.05
N TYR A 124 2.49 28.23 -4.69
CA TYR A 124 1.74 28.35 -5.93
C TYR A 124 0.22 28.39 -5.66
N GLY A 125 -0.43 29.47 -6.01
CA GLY A 125 -1.88 29.63 -5.86
C GLY A 125 -2.33 29.79 -4.40
N SER A 126 -3.56 29.33 -4.09
CA SER A 126 -4.18 29.45 -2.76
C SER A 126 -4.24 28.09 -2.08
N GLU A 127 -4.16 28.04 -0.74
CA GLU A 127 -4.41 26.83 0.04
C GLU A 127 -5.82 26.25 -0.16
N SER A 128 -6.80 27.11 -0.54
CA SER A 128 -8.15 26.67 -0.86
C SER A 128 -8.26 25.92 -2.22
N ASP A 129 -7.24 26.02 -3.07
CA ASP A 129 -7.24 25.30 -4.36
C ASP A 129 -7.14 23.80 -4.09
N LYS A 130 -8.07 23.02 -4.63
CA LYS A 130 -8.05 21.55 -4.51
C LYS A 130 -6.95 20.96 -5.39
N MET A 131 -6.59 19.72 -5.12
CA MET A 131 -5.50 19.03 -5.81
C MET A 131 -5.86 17.59 -6.17
N VAL A 132 -5.39 17.12 -7.31
CA VAL A 132 -5.39 15.72 -7.72
C VAL A 132 -3.97 15.20 -7.66
N THR A 133 -3.74 14.04 -7.04
CA THR A 133 -2.42 13.41 -6.97
C THR A 133 -2.46 12.03 -7.61
N CYS A 134 -1.50 11.72 -8.47
CA CYS A 134 -1.31 10.44 -9.13
C CYS A 134 0.07 9.86 -8.77
N GLY A 135 0.12 8.54 -8.47
CA GLY A 135 1.34 7.83 -8.13
C GLY A 135 1.51 7.53 -6.65
N ALA A 136 0.40 7.20 -5.96
CA ALA A 136 0.41 6.78 -4.55
C ALA A 136 1.07 7.82 -3.60
N ILE A 137 0.83 9.10 -3.84
CA ILE A 137 1.38 10.22 -3.07
C ILE A 137 0.32 11.04 -2.29
N PRO A 138 -0.66 10.42 -1.62
CA PRO A 138 -1.72 11.16 -0.90
C PRO A 138 -1.18 12.03 0.23
N ILE A 139 0.05 11.76 0.70
CA ILE A 139 0.72 12.56 1.73
C ILE A 139 0.87 14.03 1.33
N LEU A 140 0.94 14.34 0.03
CA LEU A 140 1.06 15.70 -0.46
C LEU A 140 -0.14 16.57 -0.05
N HIS A 141 -1.36 16.01 0.06
CA HIS A 141 -2.53 16.73 0.56
C HIS A 141 -2.32 17.22 1.99
N TYR A 142 -1.80 16.34 2.84
CA TYR A 142 -1.49 16.69 4.23
C TYR A 142 -0.37 17.73 4.34
N LEU A 143 0.75 17.50 3.61
CA LEU A 143 1.92 18.38 3.67
C LEU A 143 1.67 19.78 3.12
N THR A 144 0.75 19.91 2.15
CA THR A 144 0.43 21.19 1.49
C THR A 144 -0.82 21.87 2.05
N GLY A 145 -1.59 21.19 2.91
CA GLY A 145 -2.88 21.65 3.40
C GLY A 145 -4.00 21.67 2.37
N ARG A 146 -3.77 21.14 1.15
CA ARG A 146 -4.76 21.19 0.08
C ARG A 146 -5.69 19.99 0.11
N ALA A 147 -6.98 20.25 0.03
CA ALA A 147 -7.97 19.19 -0.03
C ALA A 147 -7.87 18.39 -1.34
N PRO A 148 -8.15 17.06 -1.30
CA PRO A 148 -8.27 16.28 -2.52
C PRO A 148 -9.46 16.75 -3.35
N TYR A 149 -9.28 16.80 -4.69
CA TYR A 149 -10.35 17.12 -5.62
C TYR A 149 -11.26 15.92 -5.83
N ILE A 150 -10.66 14.75 -6.07
CA ILE A 150 -11.40 13.49 -6.19
C ILE A 150 -11.82 13.04 -4.81
N THR A 151 -13.12 12.93 -4.59
CA THR A 151 -13.71 12.48 -3.32
C THR A 151 -13.88 10.96 -3.30
N GLY A 152 -13.95 10.38 -2.10
CA GLY A 152 -14.17 8.93 -1.93
C GLY A 152 -12.90 8.09 -1.81
N CYS A 153 -11.77 8.53 -2.35
CA CYS A 153 -10.49 7.81 -2.29
C CYS A 153 -9.46 8.45 -1.34
N GLY A 154 -9.84 9.49 -0.58
CA GLY A 154 -8.92 10.17 0.34
C GLY A 154 -7.69 10.80 -0.31
N GLY A 155 -7.76 11.13 -1.62
CA GLY A 155 -6.65 11.66 -2.40
C GLY A 155 -5.72 10.58 -2.95
N TRP A 156 -6.03 9.31 -2.80
CA TRP A 156 -5.25 8.20 -3.36
C TRP A 156 -6.05 7.50 -4.45
N ILE A 157 -5.95 7.99 -5.68
CA ILE A 157 -6.77 7.53 -6.80
C ILE A 157 -6.46 6.09 -7.26
N GLU A 158 -5.26 5.58 -7.00
CA GLU A 158 -4.85 4.23 -7.38
C GLU A 158 -5.50 3.13 -6.52
N THR A 159 -6.20 3.49 -5.43
CA THR A 159 -6.89 2.52 -4.59
C THR A 159 -8.14 1.96 -5.26
N ASP A 160 -8.59 0.79 -4.81
CA ASP A 160 -9.81 0.14 -5.30
C ASP A 160 -11.12 0.84 -4.83
N TYR A 161 -11.01 1.97 -4.10
CA TYR A 161 -12.18 2.71 -3.59
C TYR A 161 -12.88 3.59 -4.62
N SER A 162 -12.27 3.82 -5.77
CA SER A 162 -12.90 4.52 -6.91
C SER A 162 -12.53 3.86 -8.22
N THR A 163 -13.44 3.89 -9.18
CA THR A 163 -13.20 3.39 -10.54
C THR A 163 -12.67 4.51 -11.44
N ALA A 164 -12.16 4.16 -12.63
CA ALA A 164 -11.70 5.13 -13.60
C ALA A 164 -12.86 6.02 -14.09
N GLU A 165 -14.05 5.43 -14.28
CA GLU A 165 -15.26 6.15 -14.70
C GLU A 165 -15.73 7.15 -13.63
N GLU A 166 -15.65 6.80 -12.33
CA GLU A 166 -16.02 7.72 -11.26
C GLU A 166 -15.04 8.90 -11.17
N ILE A 167 -13.77 8.67 -11.44
CA ILE A 167 -12.74 9.73 -11.50
C ILE A 167 -13.02 10.64 -12.68
N GLU A 168 -13.27 10.09 -13.87
CA GLU A 168 -13.61 10.83 -15.08
C GLU A 168 -14.84 11.72 -14.86
N GLN A 169 -15.92 11.15 -14.33
CA GLN A 169 -17.13 11.90 -14.03
C GLN A 169 -16.87 13.08 -13.10
N GLN A 170 -16.14 12.90 -11.99
CA GLN A 170 -15.82 13.98 -11.06
C GLN A 170 -14.98 15.08 -11.72
N LEU A 171 -14.05 14.72 -12.61
CA LEU A 171 -13.23 15.67 -13.36
C LEU A 171 -14.08 16.46 -14.40
N GLU A 172 -15.01 15.80 -15.09
CA GLU A 172 -15.92 16.44 -16.06
C GLU A 172 -16.92 17.38 -15.39
N GLU A 173 -17.45 17.01 -14.23
CA GLU A 173 -18.35 17.87 -13.44
C GLU A 173 -17.71 19.21 -13.11
N SER A 174 -16.38 19.23 -12.89
CA SER A 174 -15.63 20.47 -12.64
C SER A 174 -15.64 21.44 -13.81
N VAL A 175 -15.59 20.90 -15.02
CA VAL A 175 -15.59 21.69 -16.25
C VAL A 175 -16.99 22.22 -16.56
N SER A 176 -18.01 21.38 -16.27
CA SER A 176 -19.42 21.65 -16.63
C SER A 176 -20.10 22.63 -15.67
N SER A 177 -19.70 22.66 -14.40
CA SER A 177 -20.35 23.47 -13.38
C SER A 177 -20.22 24.98 -13.59
N GLY A 178 -19.33 25.39 -14.50
CA GLY A 178 -19.26 26.79 -15.02
C GLY A 178 -19.22 27.90 -13.97
N SER A 179 -19.16 27.53 -12.69
CA SER A 179 -19.03 28.50 -11.61
C SER A 179 -17.59 29.02 -11.66
N GLU A 180 -17.42 30.26 -12.05
CA GLU A 180 -16.14 30.99 -12.02
C GLU A 180 -15.43 30.93 -10.64
N GLN A 181 -16.07 30.28 -9.67
CA GLN A 181 -15.64 30.22 -8.26
C GLN A 181 -14.95 28.91 -7.86
N GLU A 182 -15.11 27.79 -8.58
CA GLU A 182 -14.30 26.60 -8.32
C GLU A 182 -13.09 26.62 -9.24
N ALA A 183 -11.95 27.00 -8.69
CA ALA A 183 -10.68 26.93 -9.41
C ALA A 183 -10.41 25.49 -9.84
N MET A 184 -10.01 25.30 -11.10
CA MET A 184 -9.58 24.01 -11.62
C MET A 184 -8.48 23.43 -10.72
N PRO A 185 -8.52 22.13 -10.41
CA PRO A 185 -7.58 21.53 -9.46
C PRO A 185 -6.13 21.61 -9.97
N LEU A 186 -5.19 21.70 -9.03
CA LEU A 186 -3.80 21.45 -9.33
C LEU A 186 -3.61 19.94 -9.54
N VAL A 187 -2.86 19.52 -10.54
CA VAL A 187 -2.62 18.10 -10.82
C VAL A 187 -1.15 17.79 -10.61
N VAL A 188 -0.86 16.79 -9.78
CA VAL A 188 0.50 16.35 -9.44
C VAL A 188 0.67 14.90 -9.81
N PHE A 189 1.67 14.60 -10.62
CA PHE A 189 2.09 13.26 -10.97
C PHE A 189 3.42 12.92 -10.31
N ASN A 190 3.51 11.72 -9.73
CA ASN A 190 4.79 11.05 -9.58
C ASN A 190 5.19 10.44 -10.92
N LYS A 191 6.45 10.57 -11.35
CA LYS A 191 6.92 10.05 -12.64
C LYS A 191 6.77 8.54 -12.77
N THR A 192 6.90 7.80 -11.68
CA THR A 192 6.65 6.36 -11.67
C THR A 192 5.22 6.03 -12.13
N ALA A 193 4.23 6.82 -11.72
CA ALA A 193 2.86 6.62 -12.16
C ALA A 193 2.65 6.93 -13.66
N LEU A 194 3.41 7.87 -14.19
CA LEU A 194 3.40 8.18 -15.63
C LEU A 194 3.99 7.03 -16.44
N ASP A 195 5.02 6.36 -15.92
CA ASP A 195 5.65 5.22 -16.57
C ASP A 195 4.77 3.96 -16.50
N GLU A 196 4.07 3.73 -15.39
CA GLU A 196 3.16 2.59 -15.18
C GLU A 196 1.85 2.69 -15.97
N GLN A 197 1.41 3.92 -16.31
CA GLN A 197 0.22 4.22 -17.12
C GLN A 197 -1.03 3.43 -16.70
N SER A 198 -1.36 3.46 -15.41
CA SER A 198 -2.61 2.87 -14.94
C SER A 198 -3.82 3.50 -15.64
N GLU A 199 -4.93 2.77 -15.75
CA GLU A 199 -6.17 3.29 -16.35
C GLU A 199 -6.60 4.61 -15.71
N LYS A 200 -6.55 4.71 -14.39
CA LYS A 200 -6.91 5.91 -13.62
C LYS A 200 -5.95 7.07 -13.87
N THR A 201 -4.65 6.79 -13.94
CA THR A 201 -3.64 7.80 -14.30
C THR A 201 -3.88 8.33 -15.71
N ASN A 202 -4.26 7.44 -16.66
CA ASN A 202 -4.57 7.85 -18.03
C ASN A 202 -5.78 8.77 -18.12
N VAL A 203 -6.84 8.52 -17.35
CA VAL A 203 -8.00 9.43 -17.24
C VAL A 203 -7.55 10.83 -16.84
N VAL A 204 -6.74 10.95 -15.80
CA VAL A 204 -6.22 12.26 -15.34
C VAL A 204 -5.31 12.91 -16.39
N LEU A 205 -4.49 12.13 -17.09
CA LEU A 205 -3.64 12.63 -18.18
C LEU A 205 -4.44 13.17 -19.36
N ILE A 206 -5.52 12.48 -19.72
CA ILE A 206 -6.45 12.96 -20.78
C ILE A 206 -7.09 14.27 -20.34
N PHE A 207 -7.61 14.34 -19.12
CA PHE A 207 -8.17 15.55 -18.54
C PHE A 207 -7.19 16.74 -18.58
N VAL A 208 -5.94 16.53 -18.19
CA VAL A 208 -4.88 17.57 -18.24
C VAL A 208 -4.68 18.09 -19.68
N LYS A 209 -4.63 17.18 -20.66
CA LYS A 209 -4.42 17.52 -22.08
C LYS A 209 -5.62 18.26 -22.69
N GLU A 210 -6.83 17.75 -22.48
CA GLU A 210 -8.05 18.32 -23.04
C GLU A 210 -8.41 19.69 -22.46
N ASN A 211 -8.04 19.92 -21.20
CA ASN A 211 -8.28 21.19 -20.54
C ASN A 211 -7.11 22.19 -20.63
N PHE A 212 -6.10 21.93 -21.48
CA PHE A 212 -4.98 22.83 -21.77
C PHE A 212 -4.18 23.22 -20.51
N TYR A 213 -3.94 22.28 -19.60
CA TYR A 213 -3.06 22.50 -18.47
C TYR A 213 -1.62 22.70 -18.94
N GLN A 214 -0.89 23.54 -18.21
CA GLN A 214 0.52 23.76 -18.44
C GLN A 214 1.34 23.14 -17.32
N GLN A 215 2.50 22.56 -17.64
CA GLN A 215 3.44 22.11 -16.67
C GLN A 215 4.09 23.33 -15.99
N VAL A 216 3.81 23.52 -14.71
CA VAL A 216 4.30 24.68 -13.94
C VAL A 216 5.50 24.34 -13.06
N PHE A 217 5.73 23.05 -12.83
CA PHE A 217 6.89 22.57 -12.09
C PHE A 217 7.25 21.14 -12.53
N ALA A 218 8.56 20.84 -12.52
CA ALA A 218 9.06 19.47 -12.65
C ALA A 218 10.41 19.35 -11.92
N ASN A 219 10.61 18.18 -11.31
CA ASN A 219 11.93 17.76 -10.81
C ASN A 219 12.20 16.29 -11.17
N GLY A 220 13.14 15.63 -10.47
CA GLY A 220 13.48 14.22 -10.72
C GLY A 220 12.30 13.27 -10.61
N GLU A 221 11.39 13.50 -9.66
CA GLU A 221 10.34 12.56 -9.24
C GLU A 221 8.92 13.06 -9.52
N TYR A 222 8.69 14.37 -9.63
CA TYR A 222 7.37 14.97 -9.69
C TYR A 222 7.19 15.90 -10.84
N GLU A 223 5.96 15.94 -11.36
CA GLU A 223 5.48 16.94 -12.32
C GLU A 223 4.19 17.57 -11.81
N VAL A 224 4.09 18.90 -11.90
CA VAL A 224 2.90 19.64 -11.48
C VAL A 224 2.32 20.39 -12.66
N TYR A 225 1.01 20.25 -12.85
CA TYR A 225 0.25 20.86 -13.91
C TYR A 225 -0.82 21.78 -13.34
N ALA A 226 -0.98 22.93 -13.93
CA ALA A 226 -2.01 23.90 -13.57
C ALA A 226 -2.63 24.50 -14.83
N LYS A 227 -3.90 24.86 -14.73
CA LYS A 227 -4.56 25.68 -15.77
C LYS A 227 -4.25 27.13 -15.49
N ASP A 228 -3.85 27.88 -16.54
CA ASP A 228 -3.61 29.31 -16.39
C ASP A 228 -4.85 29.99 -15.82
N LYS A 229 -4.70 30.58 -14.63
CA LYS A 229 -5.69 31.55 -14.15
C LYS A 229 -5.61 32.73 -15.11
N LYS A 230 -6.57 32.85 -16.05
CA LYS A 230 -6.67 34.06 -16.87
C LYS A 230 -6.54 35.26 -15.93
N SER A 231 -5.46 36.01 -16.05
CA SER A 231 -5.31 37.29 -15.39
C SER A 231 -6.39 38.23 -15.95
N ASN A 232 -7.46 38.39 -15.18
CA ASN A 232 -8.41 39.45 -15.40
C ASN A 232 -7.82 40.78 -14.94
#